data_fead1e8fc61b32265fc80af07e4b945c
#
_entry.id   fead1e8fc61b32265fc80af07e4b945c
#
_cell.length_a   1.000
_cell.length_b   1.000
_cell.length_c   1.000
_cell.angle_alpha   90.00
_cell.angle_beta   90.00
_cell.angle_gamma   90.00
#
_symmetry.space_group_name_H-M   'P 1'
#
loop_
_entity.id
_entity.type
_entity.pdbx_description
1 polymer ?
#
loop_
_entity_poly.entity_id
_entity_poly.type
_entity_poly.pdbx_seq_one_letter_code
_entity_poly.pdbx_strand_id
1 'polypeptide(L)'
;SDPEKWLEEHFLKGYEETDFDQVEGDLMESIQQALYEAESFFAFHLSNEGQAFGKAKYLEAVEEVLDQIGSLTGPTNKEQLTSVLKAVVAISRASNGGALTNRARKEELKELVTAYNQDKTIHINRLRDLENQLYQLEFQQTFHQEEGPMLSLLRDFIRDFARAYLERKIQEKAYEFGDISHFAIQILEQFPEVRQAFQERYHEVMVDEYQDTNHTQERMLDLLSNGHNRFMVGDIKQSIYRFRQADPQIFNDKFKDYQEEGAKGRLILLKENFRSHVEVLDATNDVFRHLMDEEVGEIDYNQTHYLVAGSDKQRMALPQHRAEFLLYD
;
A
#
# COMPACT_ATOMS: atom_id res chain seq x y z
N SER A 1 7.12 -11.82 -19.56
CA SER A 1 7.97 -11.98 -18.38
C SER A 1 8.14 -13.46 -18.11
N ASP A 2 9.33 -13.85 -17.71
CA ASP A 2 9.61 -15.19 -17.22
C ASP A 2 8.77 -15.41 -15.96
N PRO A 3 7.85 -16.41 -15.92
CA PRO A 3 6.98 -16.63 -14.78
C PRO A 3 7.77 -16.92 -13.50
N GLU A 4 8.93 -17.56 -13.62
CA GLU A 4 9.82 -17.86 -12.51
C GLU A 4 10.42 -16.57 -11.93
N LYS A 5 10.93 -15.70 -12.79
CA LYS A 5 11.47 -14.40 -12.40
C LYS A 5 10.40 -13.48 -11.79
N TRP A 6 9.17 -13.49 -12.33
CA TRP A 6 8.07 -12.73 -11.78
C TRP A 6 7.67 -13.23 -10.38
N LEU A 7 7.61 -14.54 -10.16
CA LEU A 7 7.37 -15.15 -8.86
C LEU A 7 8.47 -14.80 -7.85
N GLU A 8 9.74 -14.87 -8.28
CA GLU A 8 10.87 -14.48 -7.44
C GLU A 8 10.79 -12.99 -7.04
N GLU A 9 10.56 -12.11 -8.00
CA GLU A 9 10.55 -10.66 -7.75
C GLU A 9 9.35 -10.19 -6.92
N HIS A 10 8.18 -10.80 -7.07
CA HIS A 10 6.93 -10.28 -6.48
C HIS A 10 6.42 -11.09 -5.29
N PHE A 11 6.82 -12.32 -5.14
CA PHE A 11 6.37 -13.18 -4.06
C PHE A 11 7.49 -13.70 -3.17
N LEU A 12 8.56 -14.24 -3.75
CA LEU A 12 9.59 -14.91 -2.96
C LEU A 12 10.56 -13.91 -2.34
N LYS A 13 10.92 -12.84 -3.04
CA LYS A 13 11.88 -11.85 -2.55
C LYS A 13 11.39 -11.15 -1.28
N GLY A 14 10.15 -10.66 -1.27
CA GLY A 14 9.56 -10.05 -0.07
C GLY A 14 9.31 -11.06 1.07
N TYR A 15 9.19 -12.34 0.73
CA TYR A 15 8.97 -13.42 1.67
C TYR A 15 10.29 -13.88 2.34
N GLU A 16 11.41 -13.88 1.62
CA GLU A 16 12.73 -14.26 2.11
C GLU A 16 13.47 -13.13 2.85
N GLU A 17 13.13 -11.87 2.58
CA GLU A 17 13.83 -10.69 3.14
C GLU A 17 13.32 -10.27 4.54
N THR A 18 12.24 -10.85 5.07
CA THR A 18 11.73 -10.50 6.40
C THR A 18 12.57 -11.14 7.49
N ASP A 19 13.40 -10.34 8.16
CA ASP A 19 14.12 -10.78 9.37
C ASP A 19 13.15 -10.76 10.57
N PHE A 20 12.46 -11.89 10.76
CA PHE A 20 11.53 -12.06 11.87
C PHE A 20 12.20 -11.96 13.25
N ASP A 21 13.46 -12.34 13.38
CA ASP A 21 14.18 -12.26 14.66
C ASP A 21 14.43 -10.80 15.06
N GLN A 22 14.77 -9.95 14.08
CA GLN A 22 14.91 -8.52 14.33
C GLN A 22 13.56 -7.87 14.66
N VAL A 23 12.51 -8.14 13.89
CA VAL A 23 11.15 -7.60 14.13
C VAL A 23 10.64 -8.03 15.51
N GLU A 24 10.86 -9.28 15.89
CA GLU A 24 10.52 -9.80 17.22
C GLU A 24 11.31 -9.09 18.32
N GLY A 25 12.61 -8.89 18.14
CA GLY A 25 13.45 -8.18 19.08
C GLY A 25 12.96 -6.75 19.35
N ASP A 26 12.70 -6.01 18.29
CA ASP A 26 12.19 -4.61 18.36
C ASP A 26 10.82 -4.56 19.04
N LEU A 27 9.95 -5.54 18.78
CA LEU A 27 8.63 -5.63 19.42
C LEU A 27 8.76 -5.96 20.92
N MET A 28 9.64 -6.88 21.30
CA MET A 28 9.89 -7.21 22.72
C MET A 28 10.43 -6.02 23.50
N GLU A 29 11.33 -5.25 22.92
CA GLU A 29 11.85 -4.01 23.51
C GLU A 29 10.73 -2.98 23.70
N SER A 30 9.88 -2.81 22.69
CA SER A 30 8.72 -1.91 22.75
C SER A 30 7.71 -2.33 23.81
N ILE A 31 7.46 -3.63 23.99
CA ILE A 31 6.60 -4.17 25.04
C ILE A 31 7.17 -3.90 26.41
N GLN A 32 8.47 -4.16 26.62
CA GLN A 32 9.12 -3.91 27.90
C GLN A 32 9.06 -2.43 28.28
N GLN A 33 9.38 -1.55 27.35
CA GLN A 33 9.29 -0.12 27.58
C GLN A 33 7.87 0.33 27.93
N ALA A 34 6.86 -0.14 27.20
CA ALA A 34 5.46 0.20 27.48
C ALA A 34 4.97 -0.30 28.84
N LEU A 35 5.45 -1.47 29.29
CA LEU A 35 5.16 -2.00 30.63
C LEU A 35 5.77 -1.12 31.73
N TYR A 36 7.03 -0.70 31.59
CA TYR A 36 7.67 0.22 32.54
C TYR A 36 6.98 1.59 32.56
N GLU A 37 6.60 2.14 31.40
CA GLU A 37 5.87 3.41 31.35
C GLU A 37 4.49 3.31 32.01
N ALA A 38 3.83 2.15 31.95
CA ALA A 38 2.55 1.91 32.60
C ALA A 38 2.65 1.60 34.10
N GLU A 39 3.84 1.33 34.64
CA GLU A 39 4.06 0.98 36.05
C GLU A 39 3.48 2.06 36.99
N SER A 40 3.79 3.31 36.75
CA SER A 40 3.27 4.43 37.56
C SER A 40 1.76 4.58 37.49
N PHE A 41 1.16 4.30 36.36
CA PHE A 41 -0.31 4.27 36.19
C PHE A 41 -0.94 3.16 37.05
N PHE A 42 -0.37 1.95 37.08
CA PHE A 42 -0.87 0.86 37.89
C PHE A 42 -0.57 1.10 39.38
N ALA A 43 0.61 1.61 39.73
CA ALA A 43 0.95 1.92 41.09
C ALA A 43 0.01 2.98 41.72
N PHE A 44 -0.49 3.93 40.94
CA PHE A 44 -1.50 4.89 41.36
C PHE A 44 -2.71 4.23 42.02
N HIS A 45 -3.15 3.06 41.52
CA HIS A 45 -4.32 2.35 42.06
C HIS A 45 -4.12 1.87 43.50
N LEU A 46 -2.89 1.66 43.91
CA LEU A 46 -2.55 1.25 45.29
C LEU A 46 -2.39 2.44 46.23
N SER A 47 -2.38 3.67 45.71
CA SER A 47 -2.38 4.88 46.52
C SER A 47 -3.72 5.12 47.21
N ASN A 48 -3.70 5.93 48.28
CA ASN A 48 -4.90 6.30 49.03
C ASN A 48 -6.02 6.91 48.12
N GLU A 49 -5.61 7.67 47.10
CA GLU A 49 -6.53 8.30 46.15
C GLU A 49 -6.99 7.29 45.09
N GLY A 50 -6.07 6.46 44.58
CA GLY A 50 -6.30 5.49 43.53
C GLY A 50 -7.16 4.33 43.95
N GLN A 51 -7.16 3.91 45.21
CA GLN A 51 -8.01 2.85 45.73
C GLN A 51 -9.53 3.11 45.50
N ALA A 52 -9.92 4.38 45.35
CA ALA A 52 -11.28 4.74 45.01
C ALA A 52 -11.70 4.28 43.59
N PHE A 53 -10.76 4.00 42.71
CA PHE A 53 -10.99 3.59 41.31
C PHE A 53 -11.04 2.08 41.09
N GLY A 54 -10.75 1.25 42.10
CA GLY A 54 -10.71 -0.20 41.99
C GLY A 54 -11.51 -0.94 43.06
N LYS A 55 -12.04 -2.12 42.72
CA LYS A 55 -12.57 -3.08 43.72
C LYS A 55 -11.40 -3.91 44.26
N ALA A 56 -11.59 -4.53 45.47
CA ALA A 56 -10.54 -5.30 46.14
C ALA A 56 -9.84 -6.33 45.21
N LYS A 57 -10.59 -7.13 44.48
CA LYS A 57 -10.04 -8.11 43.53
C LYS A 57 -9.24 -7.47 42.36
N TYR A 58 -9.60 -6.26 41.98
CA TYR A 58 -8.86 -5.54 40.95
C TYR A 58 -7.54 -5.00 41.52
N LEU A 59 -7.56 -4.49 42.75
CA LEU A 59 -6.37 -4.00 43.44
C LEU A 59 -5.38 -5.12 43.72
N GLU A 60 -5.84 -6.30 44.15
CA GLU A 60 -5.01 -7.50 44.30
C GLU A 60 -4.34 -7.89 42.97
N ALA A 61 -5.08 -7.89 41.88
CA ALA A 61 -4.53 -8.18 40.55
C ALA A 61 -3.55 -7.11 40.07
N VAL A 62 -3.76 -5.83 40.40
CA VAL A 62 -2.81 -4.76 40.10
C VAL A 62 -1.51 -4.93 40.89
N GLU A 63 -1.58 -5.32 42.19
CA GLU A 63 -0.40 -5.60 42.99
C GLU A 63 0.43 -6.74 42.41
N GLU A 64 -0.24 -7.85 42.03
CA GLU A 64 0.43 -8.98 41.37
C GLU A 64 1.11 -8.60 40.06
N VAL A 65 0.47 -7.76 39.23
CA VAL A 65 1.06 -7.29 37.97
C VAL A 65 2.24 -6.36 38.20
N LEU A 66 2.18 -5.47 39.19
CA LEU A 66 3.31 -4.59 39.54
C LEU A 66 4.53 -5.41 39.99
N ASP A 67 4.31 -6.46 40.80
CA ASP A 67 5.37 -7.38 41.20
C ASP A 67 5.98 -8.09 39.99
N GLN A 68 5.15 -8.49 39.02
CA GLN A 68 5.62 -9.09 37.78
C GLN A 68 6.42 -8.11 36.92
N ILE A 69 5.96 -6.86 36.76
CA ILE A 69 6.69 -5.80 36.04
C ILE A 69 8.03 -5.54 36.71
N GLY A 70 8.05 -5.41 38.05
CA GLY A 70 9.27 -5.20 38.83
C GLY A 70 10.27 -6.34 38.76
N SER A 71 9.82 -7.56 38.43
CA SER A 71 10.66 -8.74 38.25
C SER A 71 11.26 -8.88 36.86
N LEU A 72 10.86 -8.04 35.89
CA LEU A 72 11.39 -8.09 34.53
C LEU A 72 12.87 -7.69 34.50
N THR A 73 13.72 -8.65 34.12
CA THR A 73 15.18 -8.46 34.07
C THR A 73 15.66 -8.49 32.61
N GLY A 74 15.46 -7.38 31.88
CA GLY A 74 15.95 -7.23 30.52
C GLY A 74 15.07 -7.83 29.40
N PRO A 75 15.33 -7.49 28.13
CA PRO A 75 14.47 -7.83 26.99
C PRO A 75 14.53 -9.30 26.54
N THR A 76 15.31 -10.13 27.21
CA THR A 76 15.72 -11.47 26.73
C THR A 76 14.73 -12.59 27.04
N ASN A 77 13.68 -12.35 27.82
CA ASN A 77 12.72 -13.41 28.14
C ASN A 77 11.35 -13.13 27.52
N LYS A 78 11.19 -13.53 26.24
CA LYS A 78 9.96 -13.42 25.48
C LYS A 78 8.74 -13.98 26.21
N GLU A 79 8.88 -15.18 26.81
CA GLU A 79 7.78 -15.85 27.52
C GLU A 79 7.31 -15.03 28.72
N GLN A 80 8.23 -14.49 29.49
CA GLN A 80 7.94 -13.66 30.65
C GLN A 80 7.28 -12.34 30.23
N LEU A 81 7.84 -11.63 29.24
CA LEU A 81 7.27 -10.40 28.71
C LEU A 81 5.87 -10.58 28.15
N THR A 82 5.67 -11.64 27.38
CA THR A 82 4.36 -12.00 26.80
C THR A 82 3.35 -12.33 27.90
N SER A 83 3.75 -13.07 28.93
CA SER A 83 2.88 -13.40 30.07
C SER A 83 2.44 -12.16 30.83
N VAL A 84 3.39 -11.28 31.15
CA VAL A 84 3.08 -10.00 31.85
C VAL A 84 2.21 -9.11 31.01
N LEU A 85 2.49 -8.95 29.71
CA LEU A 85 1.65 -8.18 28.79
C LEU A 85 0.19 -8.69 28.77
N LYS A 86 -0.02 -10.00 28.62
CA LYS A 86 -1.34 -10.63 28.63
C LYS A 86 -2.07 -10.42 29.97
N ALA A 87 -1.35 -10.54 31.10
CA ALA A 87 -1.91 -10.27 32.43
C ALA A 87 -2.37 -8.82 32.59
N VAL A 88 -1.53 -7.85 32.17
CA VAL A 88 -1.85 -6.41 32.22
C VAL A 88 -3.05 -6.07 31.33
N VAL A 89 -3.10 -6.59 30.12
CA VAL A 89 -4.24 -6.35 29.20
C VAL A 89 -5.52 -6.99 29.74
N ALA A 90 -5.43 -8.19 30.33
CA ALA A 90 -6.59 -8.86 30.95
C ALA A 90 -7.18 -8.05 32.12
N ILE A 91 -6.32 -7.52 32.99
CA ILE A 91 -6.75 -6.63 34.11
C ILE A 91 -7.43 -5.38 33.55
N SER A 92 -6.88 -4.80 32.51
CA SER A 92 -7.44 -3.60 31.89
C SER A 92 -8.84 -3.83 31.32
N ARG A 93 -9.10 -5.03 30.81
CA ARG A 93 -10.44 -5.45 30.32
C ARG A 93 -11.41 -5.70 31.47
N ALA A 94 -10.93 -6.24 32.58
CA ALA A 94 -11.73 -6.52 33.77
C ALA A 94 -12.04 -5.27 34.62
N SER A 95 -11.30 -4.18 34.45
CA SER A 95 -11.47 -2.93 35.22
C SER A 95 -12.69 -2.13 34.78
N ASN A 96 -13.85 -2.73 34.76
CA ASN A 96 -15.10 -1.96 34.72
C ASN A 96 -15.34 -1.30 36.09
N GLY A 97 -14.64 -0.18 36.26
CA GLY A 97 -14.93 0.86 37.17
C GLY A 97 -15.22 0.42 38.61
N GLY A 98 -14.30 0.66 39.48
CA GLY A 98 -14.70 1.04 40.81
C GLY A 98 -15.65 2.23 40.61
N ALA A 99 -16.90 2.02 40.81
CA ALA A 99 -17.85 3.08 40.63
C ALA A 99 -17.52 4.19 41.62
N LEU A 100 -17.01 5.31 41.17
CA LEU A 100 -17.24 6.60 41.80
C LEU A 100 -18.73 6.86 41.67
N THR A 101 -19.52 6.13 42.45
CA THR A 101 -20.98 6.14 42.42
C THR A 101 -21.57 7.32 43.16
N ASN A 102 -20.79 7.98 44.00
CA ASN A 102 -21.21 9.14 44.75
C ASN A 102 -21.01 10.41 43.91
N ARG A 103 -22.10 11.06 43.53
CA ARG A 103 -22.13 12.25 42.66
C ARG A 103 -21.31 13.43 43.26
N ALA A 104 -21.33 13.62 44.58
CA ALA A 104 -20.58 14.68 45.27
C ALA A 104 -19.05 14.42 45.16
N ARG A 105 -18.64 13.18 45.35
CA ARG A 105 -17.23 12.80 45.26
C ARG A 105 -16.69 12.86 43.80
N LYS A 106 -17.57 12.70 42.80
CA LYS A 106 -17.22 12.89 41.38
C LYS A 106 -16.88 14.34 41.04
N GLU A 107 -17.54 15.32 41.63
CA GLU A 107 -17.25 16.74 41.40
C GLU A 107 -15.91 17.16 42.07
N GLU A 108 -15.67 16.73 43.32
CA GLU A 108 -14.45 16.99 44.03
C GLU A 108 -13.19 16.38 43.33
N LEU A 109 -13.36 15.23 42.67
CA LEU A 109 -12.30 14.49 42.01
C LEU A 109 -12.31 14.65 40.48
N LYS A 110 -13.02 15.64 39.95
CA LYS A 110 -13.23 15.80 38.50
C LYS A 110 -11.92 15.89 37.71
N GLU A 111 -10.97 16.68 38.18
CA GLU A 111 -9.69 16.82 37.53
C GLU A 111 -8.85 15.53 37.61
N LEU A 112 -8.88 14.85 38.76
CA LEU A 112 -8.20 13.57 38.96
C LEU A 112 -8.81 12.48 38.08
N VAL A 113 -10.15 12.43 37.95
CA VAL A 113 -10.87 11.50 37.07
C VAL A 113 -10.52 11.76 35.60
N THR A 114 -10.38 13.02 35.21
CA THR A 114 -10.01 13.39 33.84
C THR A 114 -8.57 12.95 33.53
N ALA A 115 -7.62 13.26 34.41
CA ALA A 115 -6.22 12.83 34.26
C ALA A 115 -6.11 11.29 34.21
N TYR A 116 -6.78 10.60 35.16
CA TYR A 116 -6.83 9.15 35.18
C TYR A 116 -7.34 8.53 33.86
N ASN A 117 -8.43 9.07 33.30
CA ASN A 117 -8.98 8.56 32.06
C ASN A 117 -8.06 8.80 30.85
N GLN A 118 -7.33 9.90 30.84
CA GLN A 118 -6.31 10.20 29.81
C GLN A 118 -5.16 9.19 29.90
N ASP A 119 -4.58 9.02 31.09
CA ASP A 119 -3.48 8.08 31.31
C ASP A 119 -3.89 6.65 31.00
N LYS A 120 -5.08 6.26 31.46
CA LYS A 120 -5.67 4.95 31.13
C LYS A 120 -5.75 4.75 29.63
N THR A 121 -6.23 5.73 28.88
CA THR A 121 -6.39 5.62 27.42
C THR A 121 -5.02 5.46 26.76
N ILE A 122 -4.03 6.23 27.16
CA ILE A 122 -2.69 6.20 26.59
C ILE A 122 -2.03 4.83 26.84
N HIS A 123 -1.89 4.44 28.11
CA HIS A 123 -1.13 3.25 28.47
C HIS A 123 -1.84 1.96 28.07
N ILE A 124 -3.14 1.86 28.30
CA ILE A 124 -3.90 0.63 27.99
C ILE A 124 -4.07 0.41 26.49
N ASN A 125 -4.32 1.45 25.71
CA ASN A 125 -4.42 1.28 24.26
C ASN A 125 -3.07 0.87 23.68
N ARG A 126 -1.97 1.50 24.09
CA ARG A 126 -0.62 1.11 23.65
C ARG A 126 -0.31 -0.37 23.94
N LEU A 127 -0.61 -0.83 25.15
CA LEU A 127 -0.38 -2.25 25.51
C LEU A 127 -1.26 -3.21 24.73
N ARG A 128 -2.51 -2.84 24.42
CA ARG A 128 -3.39 -3.63 23.54
C ARG A 128 -2.89 -3.69 22.10
N ASP A 129 -2.41 -2.56 21.59
CA ASP A 129 -1.86 -2.50 20.23
C ASP A 129 -0.59 -3.38 20.12
N LEU A 130 0.26 -3.38 21.13
CA LEU A 130 1.42 -4.27 21.19
C LEU A 130 1.04 -5.75 21.32
N GLU A 131 -0.01 -6.07 22.11
CA GLU A 131 -0.56 -7.44 22.17
C GLU A 131 -1.07 -7.88 20.78
N ASN A 132 -1.77 -7.01 20.05
CA ASN A 132 -2.25 -7.30 18.70
C ASN A 132 -1.08 -7.49 17.70
N GLN A 133 -0.04 -6.65 17.79
CA GLN A 133 1.15 -6.81 16.96
C GLN A 133 1.87 -8.13 17.24
N LEU A 134 1.94 -8.54 18.50
CA LEU A 134 2.51 -9.85 18.86
C LEU A 134 1.72 -11.01 18.24
N TYR A 135 0.38 -10.98 18.31
CA TYR A 135 -0.45 -11.99 17.65
C TYR A 135 -0.26 -12.02 16.13
N GLN A 136 -0.14 -10.85 15.51
CA GLN A 136 0.11 -10.76 14.07
C GLN A 136 1.49 -11.33 13.71
N LEU A 137 2.51 -11.04 14.48
CA LEU A 137 3.85 -11.57 14.27
C LEU A 137 3.88 -13.10 14.43
N GLU A 138 3.29 -13.65 15.49
CA GLU A 138 3.18 -15.09 15.71
C GLU A 138 2.43 -15.79 14.56
N PHE A 139 1.35 -15.17 14.07
CA PHE A 139 0.62 -15.67 12.91
C PHE A 139 1.47 -15.65 11.63
N GLN A 140 2.18 -14.55 11.36
CA GLN A 140 3.05 -14.42 10.20
C GLN A 140 4.22 -15.41 10.24
N GLN A 141 4.85 -15.61 11.40
CA GLN A 141 5.92 -16.60 11.57
C GLN A 141 5.42 -18.02 11.30
N THR A 142 4.25 -18.39 11.84
CA THR A 142 3.65 -19.70 11.62
C THR A 142 3.29 -19.89 10.15
N PHE A 143 2.63 -18.90 9.55
CA PHE A 143 2.28 -18.89 8.14
C PHE A 143 3.52 -19.05 7.25
N HIS A 144 4.58 -18.31 7.55
CA HIS A 144 5.84 -18.38 6.81
C HIS A 144 6.47 -19.78 6.85
N GLN A 145 6.44 -20.45 8.01
CA GLN A 145 6.98 -21.79 8.17
C GLN A 145 6.16 -22.86 7.45
N GLU A 146 4.84 -22.73 7.44
CA GLU A 146 3.94 -23.71 6.84
C GLU A 146 3.80 -23.55 5.32
N GLU A 147 3.78 -22.31 4.83
CA GLU A 147 3.52 -21.99 3.42
C GLU A 147 4.78 -21.98 2.54
N GLY A 148 5.96 -21.82 3.11
CA GLY A 148 7.23 -21.82 2.36
C GLY A 148 7.43 -23.05 1.48
N PRO A 149 7.23 -24.27 2.00
CA PRO A 149 7.29 -25.50 1.19
C PRO A 149 6.24 -25.54 0.08
N MET A 150 5.03 -25.02 0.32
CA MET A 150 3.96 -24.96 -0.65
C MET A 150 4.27 -23.96 -1.78
N LEU A 151 4.82 -22.80 -1.45
CA LEU A 151 5.26 -21.81 -2.45
C LEU A 151 6.39 -22.36 -3.33
N SER A 152 7.33 -23.10 -2.75
CA SER A 152 8.39 -23.77 -3.50
C SER A 152 7.84 -24.82 -4.45
N LEU A 153 6.87 -25.62 -4.00
CA LEU A 153 6.19 -26.62 -4.84
C LEU A 153 5.41 -25.93 -5.98
N LEU A 154 4.73 -24.82 -5.68
CA LEU A 154 3.99 -24.02 -6.66
C LEU A 154 4.94 -23.45 -7.73
N ARG A 155 6.09 -22.90 -7.32
CA ARG A 155 7.13 -22.43 -8.23
C ARG A 155 7.60 -23.53 -9.18
N ASP A 156 7.93 -24.68 -8.64
CA ASP A 156 8.41 -25.81 -9.42
C ASP A 156 7.34 -26.31 -10.38
N PHE A 157 6.08 -26.39 -9.91
CA PHE A 157 4.94 -26.74 -10.76
C PHE A 157 4.75 -25.75 -11.92
N ILE A 158 4.78 -24.45 -11.65
CA ILE A 158 4.62 -23.40 -12.69
C ILE A 158 5.74 -23.52 -13.72
N ARG A 159 6.98 -23.70 -13.29
CA ARG A 159 8.13 -23.88 -14.18
C ARG A 159 7.97 -25.10 -15.08
N ASP A 160 7.63 -26.25 -14.50
CA ASP A 160 7.49 -27.50 -15.25
C ASP A 160 6.29 -27.46 -16.18
N PHE A 161 5.16 -26.86 -15.72
CA PHE A 161 4.00 -26.61 -16.56
C PHE A 161 4.32 -25.69 -17.75
N ALA A 162 5.00 -24.56 -17.51
CA ALA A 162 5.35 -23.62 -18.58
C ALA A 162 6.23 -24.29 -19.64
N ARG A 163 7.20 -25.13 -19.21
CA ARG A 163 8.05 -25.91 -20.11
C ARG A 163 7.24 -26.92 -20.93
N ALA A 164 6.45 -27.76 -20.28
CA ALA A 164 5.63 -28.76 -20.96
C ALA A 164 4.62 -28.12 -21.90
N TYR A 165 4.04 -27.00 -21.51
CA TYR A 165 3.09 -26.26 -22.33
C TYR A 165 3.74 -25.66 -23.58
N LEU A 166 4.94 -25.09 -23.46
CA LEU A 166 5.71 -24.59 -24.60
C LEU A 166 6.10 -25.72 -25.54
N GLU A 167 6.59 -26.85 -25.03
CA GLU A 167 6.93 -28.03 -25.82
C GLU A 167 5.70 -28.52 -26.63
N ARG A 168 4.52 -28.55 -26.00
CA ARG A 168 3.29 -28.92 -26.67
C ARG A 168 2.91 -27.92 -27.77
N LYS A 169 3.00 -26.63 -27.53
CA LYS A 169 2.78 -25.59 -28.56
C LYS A 169 3.73 -25.76 -29.75
N ILE A 170 4.99 -26.07 -29.51
CA ILE A 170 5.98 -26.32 -30.58
C ILE A 170 5.63 -27.54 -31.38
N GLN A 171 5.25 -28.65 -30.73
CA GLN A 171 4.87 -29.90 -31.41
C GLN A 171 3.61 -29.70 -32.30
N GLU A 172 2.62 -28.99 -31.79
CA GLU A 172 1.37 -28.74 -32.50
C GLU A 172 1.46 -27.54 -33.46
N LYS A 173 2.55 -26.76 -33.43
CA LYS A 173 2.73 -25.50 -34.18
C LYS A 173 1.57 -24.50 -33.94
N ALA A 174 1.05 -24.50 -32.72
CA ALA A 174 -0.07 -23.69 -32.30
C ALA A 174 0.42 -22.68 -31.22
N TYR A 175 0.45 -21.41 -31.56
CA TYR A 175 0.91 -20.32 -30.71
C TYR A 175 -0.20 -19.33 -30.43
N GLU A 176 -0.18 -18.75 -29.24
CA GLU A 176 -1.05 -17.63 -28.84
C GLU A 176 -0.43 -16.30 -29.23
N PHE A 177 -1.24 -15.24 -29.28
CA PHE A 177 -0.75 -13.89 -29.58
C PHE A 177 0.34 -13.43 -28.59
N GLY A 178 0.20 -13.80 -27.31
CA GLY A 178 1.22 -13.52 -26.28
C GLY A 178 2.56 -14.18 -26.59
N ASP A 179 2.57 -15.41 -27.10
CA ASP A 179 3.80 -16.12 -27.47
C ASP A 179 4.57 -15.38 -28.57
N ILE A 180 3.85 -14.82 -29.56
CA ILE A 180 4.45 -14.06 -30.65
C ILE A 180 5.21 -12.85 -30.12
N SER A 181 4.59 -12.12 -29.19
CA SER A 181 5.22 -10.96 -28.54
C SER A 181 6.46 -11.35 -27.74
N HIS A 182 6.36 -12.43 -26.95
CA HIS A 182 7.49 -12.94 -26.18
C HIS A 182 8.64 -13.43 -27.06
N PHE A 183 8.36 -14.16 -28.14
CA PHE A 183 9.39 -14.61 -29.06
C PHE A 183 10.06 -13.41 -29.77
N ALA A 184 9.30 -12.40 -30.15
CA ALA A 184 9.85 -11.19 -30.74
C ALA A 184 10.79 -10.47 -29.79
N ILE A 185 10.41 -10.33 -28.51
CA ILE A 185 11.26 -9.75 -27.46
C ILE A 185 12.53 -10.58 -27.29
N GLN A 186 12.41 -11.90 -27.15
CA GLN A 186 13.56 -12.80 -26.99
C GLN A 186 14.55 -12.68 -28.17
N ILE A 187 14.04 -12.64 -29.40
CA ILE A 187 14.89 -12.45 -30.59
C ILE A 187 15.62 -11.13 -30.53
N LEU A 188 14.93 -10.03 -30.21
CA LEU A 188 15.54 -8.70 -30.11
C LEU A 188 16.55 -8.59 -28.97
N GLU A 189 16.37 -9.35 -27.90
CA GLU A 189 17.31 -9.38 -26.76
C GLU A 189 18.55 -10.24 -27.05
N GLN A 190 18.36 -11.42 -27.63
CA GLN A 190 19.40 -12.41 -27.84
C GLN A 190 20.25 -12.14 -29.09
N PHE A 191 19.70 -11.43 -30.08
CA PHE A 191 20.38 -11.17 -31.37
C PHE A 191 20.52 -9.65 -31.58
N PRO A 192 21.62 -9.04 -31.07
CA PRO A 192 21.86 -7.60 -31.18
C PRO A 192 21.85 -7.07 -32.62
N GLU A 193 22.29 -7.86 -33.57
CA GLU A 193 22.30 -7.50 -35.00
C GLU A 193 20.89 -7.36 -35.57
N VAL A 194 19.96 -8.20 -35.12
CA VAL A 194 18.55 -8.11 -35.52
C VAL A 194 17.94 -6.86 -34.89
N ARG A 195 18.19 -6.64 -33.61
CA ARG A 195 17.73 -5.43 -32.90
C ARG A 195 18.21 -4.16 -33.57
N GLN A 196 19.50 -4.08 -33.86
CA GLN A 196 20.08 -2.94 -34.53
C GLN A 196 19.45 -2.69 -35.90
N ALA A 197 19.23 -3.73 -36.70
CA ALA A 197 18.55 -3.62 -38.00
C ALA A 197 17.15 -3.01 -37.90
N PHE A 198 16.39 -3.35 -36.83
CA PHE A 198 15.08 -2.73 -36.59
C PHE A 198 15.21 -1.28 -36.13
N GLN A 199 16.15 -0.96 -35.21
CA GLN A 199 16.43 0.40 -34.73
C GLN A 199 16.86 1.35 -35.84
N GLU A 200 17.61 0.86 -36.81
CA GLU A 200 18.05 1.63 -38.01
C GLU A 200 16.93 1.77 -39.05
N ARG A 201 16.00 0.80 -39.08
CA ARG A 201 14.89 0.81 -40.04
C ARG A 201 13.83 1.86 -39.71
N TYR A 202 13.57 2.11 -38.44
CA TYR A 202 12.52 3.02 -38.03
C TYR A 202 13.10 4.39 -37.68
N HIS A 203 12.69 5.40 -38.46
CA HIS A 203 13.05 6.78 -38.19
C HIS A 203 12.39 7.29 -36.92
N GLU A 204 11.12 6.95 -36.72
CA GLU A 204 10.32 7.25 -35.54
C GLU A 204 9.48 6.06 -35.11
N VAL A 205 9.32 5.88 -33.80
CA VAL A 205 8.44 4.89 -33.18
C VAL A 205 7.35 5.68 -32.45
N MET A 206 6.15 5.68 -33.03
CA MET A 206 5.01 6.44 -32.54
C MET A 206 4.01 5.53 -31.83
N VAL A 207 3.54 5.93 -30.67
CA VAL A 207 2.56 5.18 -29.87
C VAL A 207 1.42 6.11 -29.48
N ASP A 208 0.23 5.74 -29.84
CA ASP A 208 -1.02 6.38 -29.44
C ASP A 208 -1.63 5.64 -28.25
N GLU A 209 -2.49 6.32 -27.47
CA GLU A 209 -3.15 5.79 -26.27
C GLU A 209 -2.13 5.12 -25.30
N TYR A 210 -1.01 5.81 -25.07
CA TYR A 210 0.12 5.23 -24.35
C TYR A 210 -0.24 4.83 -22.90
N GLN A 211 -1.28 5.41 -22.28
CA GLN A 211 -1.79 5.03 -20.98
C GLN A 211 -2.32 3.58 -20.92
N ASP A 212 -2.61 2.97 -22.08
CA ASP A 212 -3.10 1.60 -22.18
C ASP A 212 -2.00 0.57 -22.47
N THR A 213 -0.73 1.00 -22.37
CA THR A 213 0.45 0.15 -22.59
C THR A 213 0.69 -0.77 -21.39
N ASN A 214 1.06 -2.03 -21.68
CA ASN A 214 1.53 -2.98 -20.67
C ASN A 214 3.06 -3.16 -20.72
N HIS A 215 3.64 -3.78 -19.70
CA HIS A 215 5.09 -3.99 -19.61
C HIS A 215 5.71 -4.76 -20.78
N THR A 216 4.96 -5.72 -21.37
CA THR A 216 5.43 -6.47 -22.55
C THR A 216 5.53 -5.56 -23.77
N GLN A 217 4.53 -4.72 -23.98
CA GLN A 217 4.52 -3.72 -25.06
C GLN A 217 5.61 -2.68 -24.86
N GLU A 218 5.76 -2.14 -23.63
CA GLU A 218 6.81 -1.20 -23.30
C GLU A 218 8.20 -1.78 -23.55
N ARG A 219 8.44 -3.03 -23.13
CA ARG A 219 9.72 -3.71 -23.41
C ARG A 219 10.00 -3.84 -24.89
N MET A 220 8.99 -4.17 -25.69
CA MET A 220 9.15 -4.23 -27.14
C MET A 220 9.49 -2.87 -27.74
N LEU A 221 8.80 -1.81 -27.31
CA LEU A 221 9.06 -0.45 -27.75
C LEU A 221 10.49 0.01 -27.40
N ASP A 222 10.99 -0.33 -26.23
CA ASP A 222 12.37 -0.06 -25.82
C ASP A 222 13.38 -0.74 -26.73
N LEU A 223 13.14 -2.00 -27.11
CA LEU A 223 14.03 -2.76 -27.97
C LEU A 223 14.02 -2.27 -29.42
N LEU A 224 12.87 -1.78 -29.90
CA LEU A 224 12.73 -1.23 -31.25
C LEU A 224 13.24 0.20 -31.39
N SER A 225 13.29 0.96 -30.30
CA SER A 225 13.74 2.35 -30.27
C SER A 225 15.25 2.44 -30.12
N ASN A 226 15.85 3.45 -30.74
CA ASN A 226 17.27 3.79 -30.57
C ASN A 226 17.53 4.72 -29.36
N GLY A 227 16.55 4.98 -28.53
CA GLY A 227 16.61 5.84 -27.35
C GLY A 227 16.29 7.32 -27.60
N HIS A 228 16.12 7.75 -28.86
CA HIS A 228 15.87 9.14 -29.23
C HIS A 228 14.70 9.34 -30.20
N ASN A 229 14.13 8.26 -30.74
CA ASN A 229 13.14 8.29 -31.80
C ASN A 229 11.74 7.84 -31.35
N ARG A 230 11.42 7.92 -30.04
CA ARG A 230 10.07 7.60 -29.55
C ARG A 230 9.21 8.84 -29.44
N PHE A 231 8.00 8.73 -29.93
CA PHE A 231 6.93 9.70 -29.73
C PHE A 231 5.72 8.97 -29.12
N MET A 232 5.33 9.36 -27.93
CA MET A 232 4.25 8.75 -27.19
C MET A 232 3.19 9.82 -26.91
N VAL A 233 1.94 9.51 -27.19
CA VAL A 233 0.80 10.38 -26.87
C VAL A 233 -0.23 9.58 -26.11
N GLY A 234 -0.88 10.21 -25.14
CA GLY A 234 -1.90 9.60 -24.32
C GLY A 234 -2.47 10.57 -23.29
N ASP A 235 -3.45 10.09 -22.56
CA ASP A 235 -4.08 10.80 -21.46
C ASP A 235 -4.28 9.83 -20.27
N ILE A 236 -3.49 10.00 -19.22
CA ILE A 236 -3.53 9.11 -18.04
C ILE A 236 -4.92 9.04 -17.42
N LYS A 237 -5.73 10.11 -17.53
CA LYS A 237 -7.11 10.16 -17.02
C LYS A 237 -8.06 9.21 -17.77
N GLN A 238 -7.67 8.74 -18.96
CA GLN A 238 -8.44 7.83 -19.80
C GLN A 238 -7.99 6.38 -19.69
N SER A 239 -7.10 6.06 -18.74
CA SER A 239 -6.66 4.68 -18.51
C SER A 239 -7.78 3.84 -17.90
N ILE A 240 -8.41 2.99 -18.71
CA ILE A 240 -9.52 2.11 -18.32
C ILE A 240 -9.25 0.64 -18.63
N TYR A 241 -8.06 0.28 -19.16
CA TYR A 241 -7.74 -1.07 -19.63
C TYR A 241 -6.85 -1.87 -18.67
N ARG A 242 -6.83 -1.53 -17.38
CA ARG A 242 -6.08 -2.29 -16.36
C ARG A 242 -6.47 -3.78 -16.34
N PHE A 243 -7.74 -4.12 -16.59
CA PHE A 243 -8.20 -5.50 -16.74
C PHE A 243 -7.59 -6.24 -17.95
N ARG A 244 -6.93 -5.53 -18.87
CA ARG A 244 -6.11 -6.07 -19.97
C ARG A 244 -4.62 -5.99 -19.69
N GLN A 245 -4.24 -5.85 -18.41
CA GLN A 245 -2.86 -5.71 -17.96
C GLN A 245 -2.19 -4.39 -18.40
N ALA A 246 -2.95 -3.37 -18.83
CA ALA A 246 -2.42 -2.03 -18.99
C ALA A 246 -1.95 -1.50 -17.62
N ASP A 247 -0.78 -0.86 -17.61
CA ASP A 247 -0.21 -0.26 -16.41
C ASP A 247 -0.02 1.25 -16.60
N PRO A 248 -0.92 2.06 -16.05
CA PRO A 248 -0.83 3.52 -16.16
C PRO A 248 0.45 4.11 -15.55
N GLN A 249 1.09 3.39 -14.63
CA GLN A 249 2.34 3.84 -14.02
C GLN A 249 3.47 4.00 -15.05
N ILE A 250 3.50 3.15 -16.08
CA ILE A 250 4.46 3.28 -17.18
C ILE A 250 4.41 4.69 -17.81
N PHE A 251 3.19 5.21 -17.99
CA PHE A 251 3.01 6.56 -18.52
C PHE A 251 3.29 7.64 -17.48
N ASN A 252 2.83 7.46 -16.25
CA ASN A 252 3.02 8.39 -15.15
C ASN A 252 4.51 8.59 -14.81
N ASP A 253 5.29 7.51 -14.81
CA ASP A 253 6.73 7.58 -14.55
C ASP A 253 7.43 8.40 -15.64
N LYS A 254 7.13 8.14 -16.93
CA LYS A 254 7.68 8.96 -18.02
C LYS A 254 7.21 10.40 -17.96
N PHE A 255 5.98 10.65 -17.55
CA PHE A 255 5.46 12.00 -17.36
C PHE A 255 6.26 12.75 -16.28
N LYS A 256 6.53 12.11 -15.15
CA LYS A 256 7.35 12.65 -14.06
C LYS A 256 8.81 12.84 -14.50
N ASP A 257 9.41 11.82 -15.08
CA ASP A 257 10.81 11.87 -15.56
C ASP A 257 11.05 13.00 -16.54
N TYR A 258 10.11 13.24 -17.48
CA TYR A 258 10.28 14.26 -18.52
C TYR A 258 9.95 15.68 -18.06
N GLN A 259 9.48 15.86 -16.81
CA GLN A 259 9.37 17.16 -16.16
C GLN A 259 10.68 17.63 -15.55
N GLU A 260 11.61 16.72 -15.27
CA GLU A 260 12.88 17.04 -14.62
C GLU A 260 13.82 17.82 -15.55
N GLU A 261 14.60 18.71 -14.96
CA GLU A 261 15.63 19.45 -15.69
C GLU A 261 16.75 18.52 -16.15
N GLY A 262 17.02 18.47 -17.44
CA GLY A 262 18.01 17.55 -18.01
C GLY A 262 17.46 16.18 -18.41
N ALA A 263 16.16 16.00 -18.39
CA ALA A 263 15.50 14.78 -18.82
C ALA A 263 15.91 14.35 -20.24
N LYS A 264 15.90 13.02 -20.48
CA LYS A 264 16.21 12.44 -21.79
C LYS A 264 15.13 12.68 -22.86
N GLY A 265 13.95 13.10 -22.44
CA GLY A 265 12.81 13.35 -23.30
C GLY A 265 12.24 14.76 -23.09
N ARG A 266 11.25 15.12 -23.91
CA ARG A 266 10.54 16.38 -23.84
C ARG A 266 9.07 16.13 -23.58
N LEU A 267 8.52 16.70 -22.50
CA LEU A 267 7.09 16.70 -22.21
C LEU A 267 6.41 17.85 -22.97
N ILE A 268 5.30 17.54 -23.65
CA ILE A 268 4.42 18.51 -24.30
C ILE A 268 3.02 18.30 -23.74
N LEU A 269 2.50 19.32 -23.04
CA LEU A 269 1.15 19.29 -22.46
C LEU A 269 0.13 19.81 -23.48
N LEU A 270 -0.82 18.98 -23.86
CA LEU A 270 -1.97 19.34 -24.70
C LEU A 270 -3.16 19.60 -23.79
N LYS A 271 -3.40 20.85 -23.41
CA LYS A 271 -4.46 21.23 -22.45
C LYS A 271 -5.77 21.59 -23.13
N GLU A 272 -5.70 22.07 -24.38
CA GLU A 272 -6.87 22.57 -25.09
C GLU A 272 -7.68 21.42 -25.65
N ASN A 273 -8.94 21.37 -25.26
CA ASN A 273 -9.94 20.48 -25.82
C ASN A 273 -10.75 21.20 -26.90
N PHE A 274 -10.75 20.65 -28.11
CA PHE A 274 -11.47 21.19 -29.28
C PHE A 274 -12.76 20.42 -29.60
N ARG A 275 -13.16 19.47 -28.73
CA ARG A 275 -14.32 18.59 -28.95
C ARG A 275 -15.55 19.06 -28.19
N SER A 276 -15.41 19.37 -26.91
CA SER A 276 -16.51 19.58 -25.97
C SER A 276 -16.71 21.08 -25.66
N HIS A 277 -17.94 21.44 -25.33
CA HIS A 277 -18.26 22.78 -24.83
C HIS A 277 -17.75 22.99 -23.40
N VAL A 278 -17.55 24.23 -23.02
CA VAL A 278 -16.97 24.64 -21.73
C VAL A 278 -17.75 24.09 -20.55
N GLU A 279 -19.07 24.01 -20.61
CA GLU A 279 -19.91 23.50 -19.52
C GLU A 279 -19.63 22.01 -19.22
N VAL A 280 -19.34 21.23 -20.27
CA VAL A 280 -18.97 19.81 -20.10
C VAL A 280 -17.58 19.69 -19.48
N LEU A 281 -16.63 20.52 -19.94
CA LEU A 281 -15.26 20.52 -19.43
C LEU A 281 -15.21 20.96 -17.97
N ASP A 282 -15.96 22.02 -17.62
CA ASP A 282 -16.03 22.53 -16.26
C ASP A 282 -16.67 21.51 -15.30
N ALA A 283 -17.78 20.89 -15.72
CA ALA A 283 -18.41 19.84 -14.92
C ALA A 283 -17.49 18.64 -14.72
N THR A 284 -16.75 18.24 -15.75
CA THR A 284 -15.76 17.16 -15.66
C THR A 284 -14.63 17.54 -14.72
N ASN A 285 -14.07 18.74 -14.86
CA ASN A 285 -13.03 19.24 -13.97
C ASN A 285 -13.50 19.29 -12.51
N ASP A 286 -14.76 19.73 -12.27
CA ASP A 286 -15.33 19.80 -10.92
C ASP A 286 -15.43 18.41 -10.26
N VAL A 287 -15.88 17.40 -11.00
CA VAL A 287 -15.98 16.04 -10.48
C VAL A 287 -14.59 15.48 -10.18
N PHE A 288 -13.68 15.54 -11.15
CA PHE A 288 -12.37 14.91 -10.99
C PHE A 288 -11.48 15.61 -9.98
N ARG A 289 -11.61 16.91 -9.79
CA ARG A 289 -10.91 17.64 -8.72
C ARG A 289 -11.24 17.12 -7.31
N HIS A 290 -12.43 16.55 -7.12
CA HIS A 290 -12.87 16.00 -5.84
C HIS A 290 -12.69 14.48 -5.70
N LEU A 291 -12.58 13.77 -6.82
CA LEU A 291 -12.52 12.31 -6.83
C LEU A 291 -11.13 11.75 -7.16
N MET A 292 -10.28 12.53 -7.83
CA MET A 292 -8.99 12.07 -8.34
C MET A 292 -7.86 12.67 -7.53
N ASP A 293 -7.20 11.83 -6.76
CA ASP A 293 -5.97 12.10 -6.03
C ASP A 293 -4.95 10.99 -6.28
N GLU A 294 -3.79 11.06 -5.64
CA GLU A 294 -2.74 10.04 -5.79
C GLU A 294 -3.18 8.66 -5.27
N GLU A 295 -4.09 8.59 -4.31
CA GLU A 295 -4.56 7.35 -3.70
C GLU A 295 -5.62 6.64 -4.57
N VAL A 296 -6.59 7.40 -5.11
CA VAL A 296 -7.73 6.85 -5.87
C VAL A 296 -7.46 6.86 -7.37
N GLY A 297 -6.91 7.97 -7.89
CA GLY A 297 -6.68 8.19 -9.32
C GLY A 297 -5.24 7.99 -9.76
N GLU A 298 -4.31 7.73 -8.83
CA GLU A 298 -2.86 7.61 -9.06
C GLU A 298 -2.23 8.87 -9.67
N ILE A 299 -2.97 9.96 -9.70
CA ILE A 299 -2.52 11.28 -10.13
C ILE A 299 -3.15 12.38 -9.26
N ASP A 300 -2.39 13.42 -8.99
CA ASP A 300 -2.92 14.65 -8.41
C ASP A 300 -3.60 15.50 -9.51
N TYR A 301 -4.95 15.50 -9.52
CA TYR A 301 -5.74 16.25 -10.52
C TYR A 301 -5.67 17.75 -10.26
N ASN A 302 -4.62 18.37 -10.77
CA ASN A 302 -4.32 19.79 -10.62
C ASN A 302 -4.45 20.55 -11.94
N GLN A 303 -4.04 21.81 -11.95
CA GLN A 303 -4.12 22.69 -13.13
C GLN A 303 -3.41 22.17 -14.39
N THR A 304 -2.49 21.23 -14.26
CA THR A 304 -1.81 20.62 -15.42
C THR A 304 -2.69 19.60 -16.13
N HIS A 305 -3.68 19.06 -15.42
CA HIS A 305 -4.63 18.05 -15.89
C HIS A 305 -5.99 18.61 -16.30
N TYR A 306 -6.28 19.89 -15.96
CA TYR A 306 -7.57 20.51 -16.29
C TYR A 306 -7.81 20.57 -17.78
N LEU A 307 -9.04 20.26 -18.17
CA LEU A 307 -9.53 20.41 -19.53
C LEU A 307 -9.92 21.86 -19.78
N VAL A 308 -9.42 22.44 -20.86
CA VAL A 308 -9.66 23.85 -21.22
C VAL A 308 -10.25 23.92 -22.63
N ALA A 309 -11.30 24.71 -22.82
CA ALA A 309 -11.88 24.93 -24.15
C ALA A 309 -10.87 25.58 -25.10
N GLY A 310 -10.59 24.91 -26.23
CA GLY A 310 -9.56 25.33 -27.18
C GLY A 310 -9.98 26.46 -28.14
N SER A 311 -11.29 26.74 -28.30
CA SER A 311 -11.78 27.75 -29.21
C SER A 311 -12.83 28.65 -28.57
N ASP A 312 -12.99 29.87 -29.09
CA ASP A 312 -14.01 30.83 -28.62
C ASP A 312 -15.45 30.31 -28.83
N LYS A 313 -15.67 29.51 -29.87
CA LYS A 313 -16.96 28.87 -30.12
C LYS A 313 -17.39 27.93 -29.01
N GLN A 314 -16.43 27.20 -28.42
CA GLN A 314 -16.70 26.30 -27.31
C GLN A 314 -16.84 27.00 -25.96
N ARG A 315 -16.27 28.22 -25.83
CA ARG A 315 -16.35 29.05 -24.63
C ARG A 315 -17.68 29.78 -24.51
N MET A 316 -18.49 29.80 -25.58
CA MET A 316 -19.82 30.40 -25.52
C MET A 316 -20.76 29.48 -24.74
N ALA A 317 -21.05 29.86 -23.48
CA ALA A 317 -22.00 29.15 -22.65
C ALA A 317 -23.42 29.18 -23.26
N LEU A 318 -24.02 28.01 -23.42
CA LEU A 318 -25.36 27.84 -23.95
C LEU A 318 -26.24 27.10 -22.94
N PRO A 319 -27.48 27.56 -22.67
CA PRO A 319 -28.35 26.92 -21.68
C PRO A 319 -28.61 25.45 -21.91
N GLN A 320 -28.61 25.00 -23.18
CA GLN A 320 -28.80 23.60 -23.56
C GLN A 320 -27.60 22.72 -23.26
N HIS A 321 -26.43 23.27 -22.91
CA HIS A 321 -25.21 22.51 -22.59
C HIS A 321 -24.96 22.40 -21.09
N ARG A 322 -25.94 22.82 -20.26
CA ARG A 322 -25.82 22.78 -18.80
C ARG A 322 -25.64 21.31 -18.34
N ALA A 323 -24.62 21.06 -17.53
CA ALA A 323 -24.44 19.78 -16.84
C ALA A 323 -25.46 19.65 -15.71
N GLU A 324 -26.02 18.45 -15.55
CA GLU A 324 -26.98 18.13 -14.48
C GLU A 324 -26.48 16.90 -13.72
N PHE A 325 -26.53 16.95 -12.38
CA PHE A 325 -26.25 15.83 -11.49
C PHE A 325 -27.56 15.26 -10.97
N LEU A 326 -27.82 14.00 -11.28
CA LEU A 326 -28.98 13.27 -10.77
C LEU A 326 -28.52 12.31 -9.68
N LEU A 327 -28.98 12.55 -8.46
CA LEU A 327 -28.75 11.66 -7.31
C LEU A 327 -29.99 10.79 -7.10
N TYR A 328 -29.80 9.49 -7.04
CA TYR A 328 -30.83 8.50 -6.72
C TYR A 328 -30.51 7.88 -5.37
N ASP A 329 -31.53 7.82 -4.50
CA ASP A 329 -31.45 7.06 -3.23
C ASP A 329 -31.63 5.57 -3.45
#